data_a788b4e8146a5d004e5e6b60ebc15a77
#
_entry.id   a788b4e8146a5d004e5e6b60ebc15a77
#
_cell.length_a   1.000
_cell.length_b   1.000
_cell.length_c   1.000
_cell.angle_alpha   90.00
_cell.angle_beta   90.00
_cell.angle_gamma   90.00
#
_symmetry.space_group_name_H-M   'P 1'
#
loop_
_entity.id
_entity.type
_entity.pdbx_description
1 polymer ?
#
loop_
_entity_poly.entity_id
_entity_poly.type
_entity_poly.pdbx_seq_one_letter_code
_entity_poly.pdbx_strand_id
1 'polypeptide(L)'
;MISDSLNKILNRNNIPLDEVEKVVYEYILQSIFEDIVAYLLEDNNKENIMNNLRQFEDKEIVVNKLILDITGMKVNESELSTITKWVIAFIEKKSSRIKIKDKEKIKLLENQNYKCKLCKREIDLCNSEYDHIISWKLVGDELENNYQMLCKHCNRCKSSSILYRFIMLFKKY
;
A
#
# COMPACT_ATOMS: atom_id res chain seq x y z
N MET A 1 21.78 -0.88 10.81
CA MET A 1 21.75 -1.08 12.29
C MET A 1 20.89 0.02 12.88
N ILE A 2 19.78 -0.33 13.50
CA ILE A 2 18.97 0.61 14.27
C ILE A 2 19.77 1.01 15.49
N SER A 3 19.86 2.32 15.79
CA SER A 3 20.69 2.81 16.91
C SER A 3 20.17 2.25 18.25
N ASP A 4 21.10 2.03 19.21
CA ASP A 4 20.77 1.57 20.56
C ASP A 4 19.73 2.48 21.25
N SER A 5 19.74 3.76 20.90
CA SER A 5 18.77 4.74 21.40
C SER A 5 17.36 4.43 20.94
N LEU A 6 17.15 4.06 19.65
CA LEU A 6 15.85 3.69 19.13
C LEU A 6 15.34 2.39 19.75
N ASN A 7 16.22 1.38 19.87
CA ASN A 7 15.87 0.13 20.57
C ASN A 7 15.41 0.37 22.01
N LYS A 8 16.08 1.27 22.75
CA LYS A 8 15.67 1.63 24.11
C LYS A 8 14.27 2.30 24.14
N ILE A 9 13.95 3.16 23.14
CA ILE A 9 12.64 3.80 23.05
C ILE A 9 11.57 2.77 22.75
N LEU A 10 11.80 1.87 21.79
CA LEU A 10 10.87 0.83 21.40
C LEU A 10 10.58 -0.11 22.58
N ASN A 11 11.62 -0.58 23.27
CA ASN A 11 11.48 -1.46 24.43
C ASN A 11 10.73 -0.81 25.59
N ARG A 12 10.98 0.48 25.89
CA ARG A 12 10.25 1.22 26.93
C ARG A 12 8.75 1.32 26.65
N ASN A 13 8.36 1.34 25.38
CA ASN A 13 6.97 1.46 24.96
C ASN A 13 6.37 0.13 24.51
N ASN A 14 7.06 -1.01 24.74
CA ASN A 14 6.65 -2.36 24.32
C ASN A 14 6.30 -2.45 22.83
N ILE A 15 6.98 -1.68 21.97
CA ILE A 15 6.77 -1.70 20.52
C ILE A 15 7.71 -2.75 19.90
N PRO A 16 7.17 -3.82 19.29
CA PRO A 16 7.98 -4.82 18.62
C PRO A 16 8.73 -4.23 17.42
N LEU A 17 10.03 -4.51 17.32
CA LEU A 17 10.87 -4.00 16.25
C LEU A 17 10.39 -4.45 14.86
N ASP A 18 9.97 -5.70 14.74
CA ASP A 18 9.45 -6.27 13.51
C ASP A 18 8.18 -5.56 12.99
N GLU A 19 7.31 -5.08 13.89
CA GLU A 19 6.16 -4.25 13.49
C GLU A 19 6.62 -2.89 12.94
N VAL A 20 7.68 -2.29 13.50
CA VAL A 20 8.26 -1.04 12.99
C VAL A 20 8.90 -1.26 11.62
N GLU A 21 9.74 -2.28 11.50
CA GLU A 21 10.41 -2.63 10.25
C GLU A 21 9.40 -2.88 9.12
N LYS A 22 8.32 -3.59 9.42
CA LYS A 22 7.25 -3.83 8.46
C LYS A 22 6.57 -2.54 7.99
N VAL A 23 6.26 -1.61 8.91
CA VAL A 23 5.62 -0.34 8.52
C VAL A 23 6.57 0.54 7.74
N VAL A 24 7.87 0.58 8.12
CA VAL A 24 8.91 1.30 7.36
C VAL A 24 9.06 0.72 5.96
N TYR A 25 9.12 -0.60 5.86
CA TYR A 25 9.23 -1.30 4.59
C TYR A 25 8.05 -0.98 3.65
N GLU A 26 6.81 -1.11 4.16
CA GLU A 26 5.60 -0.76 3.40
C GLU A 26 5.63 0.73 2.96
N TYR A 27 6.13 1.63 3.82
CA TYR A 27 6.26 3.04 3.50
C TYR A 27 7.26 3.28 2.36
N ILE A 28 8.44 2.64 2.41
CA ILE A 28 9.47 2.80 1.38
C ILE A 28 8.95 2.33 0.02
N LEU A 29 8.31 1.14 -0.04
CA LEU A 29 7.74 0.63 -1.29
C LEU A 29 6.68 1.57 -1.86
N GLN A 30 5.82 2.11 -1.01
CA GLN A 30 4.80 3.04 -1.46
C GLN A 30 5.42 4.38 -1.91
N SER A 31 6.47 4.87 -1.26
CA SER A 31 7.19 6.08 -1.68
C SER A 31 7.80 5.91 -3.06
N ILE A 32 8.49 4.79 -3.32
CA ILE A 32 9.01 4.46 -4.65
C ILE A 32 7.89 4.47 -5.69
N PHE A 33 6.75 3.86 -5.37
CA PHE A 33 5.61 3.81 -6.28
C PHE A 33 5.02 5.21 -6.53
N GLU A 34 4.92 6.06 -5.51
CA GLU A 34 4.41 7.44 -5.65
C GLU A 34 5.36 8.29 -6.53
N ASP A 35 6.67 8.12 -6.43
CA ASP A 35 7.65 8.76 -7.31
C ASP A 35 7.48 8.31 -8.77
N ILE A 36 7.25 7.01 -8.99
CA ILE A 36 6.94 6.47 -10.31
C ILE A 36 5.63 7.07 -10.86
N VAL A 37 4.59 7.15 -10.03
CA VAL A 37 3.31 7.75 -10.43
C VAL A 37 3.49 9.22 -10.79
N ALA A 38 4.26 9.98 -10.02
CA ALA A 38 4.57 11.37 -10.33
C ALA A 38 5.22 11.49 -11.72
N TYR A 39 6.24 10.68 -11.99
CA TYR A 39 6.89 10.62 -13.31
C TYR A 39 5.91 10.24 -14.44
N LEU A 40 5.04 9.24 -14.21
CA LEU A 40 4.07 8.78 -15.22
C LEU A 40 2.98 9.80 -15.52
N LEU A 41 2.74 10.76 -14.63
CA LEU A 41 1.78 11.85 -14.84
C LEU A 41 2.38 13.03 -15.62
N GLU A 42 3.69 13.07 -15.82
CA GLU A 42 4.37 14.09 -16.61
C GLU A 42 4.31 13.74 -18.11
N ASP A 43 3.96 14.72 -18.95
CA ASP A 43 3.95 14.65 -20.41
C ASP A 43 3.38 13.32 -20.97
N ASN A 44 4.13 12.69 -21.90
CA ASN A 44 3.76 11.42 -22.55
C ASN A 44 4.38 10.18 -21.88
N ASN A 45 4.91 10.31 -20.66
CA ASN A 45 5.64 9.23 -20.01
C ASN A 45 4.78 7.98 -19.80
N LYS A 46 3.51 8.16 -19.40
CA LYS A 46 2.57 7.04 -19.23
C LYS A 46 2.39 6.24 -20.53
N GLU A 47 2.22 6.93 -21.66
CA GLU A 47 2.03 6.26 -22.96
C GLU A 47 3.30 5.52 -23.38
N ASN A 48 4.47 6.14 -23.21
CA ASN A 48 5.76 5.50 -23.52
C ASN A 48 5.99 4.23 -22.68
N ILE A 49 5.75 4.30 -21.38
CA ILE A 49 5.90 3.12 -20.50
C ILE A 49 4.85 2.05 -20.82
N MET A 50 3.61 2.43 -21.12
CA MET A 50 2.57 1.50 -21.54
C MET A 50 2.96 0.76 -22.83
N ASN A 51 3.56 1.44 -23.80
CA ASN A 51 4.05 0.83 -25.03
C ASN A 51 5.21 -0.14 -24.73
N ASN A 52 6.15 0.23 -23.87
CA ASN A 52 7.23 -0.66 -23.44
C ASN A 52 6.68 -1.91 -22.74
N LEU A 53 5.75 -1.75 -21.80
CA LEU A 53 5.13 -2.89 -21.09
C LEU A 53 4.36 -3.85 -22.03
N ARG A 54 3.88 -3.37 -23.18
CA ARG A 54 3.26 -4.22 -24.22
C ARG A 54 4.28 -4.96 -25.07
N GLN A 55 5.45 -4.38 -25.29
CA GLN A 55 6.49 -4.95 -26.14
C GLN A 55 7.34 -5.99 -25.41
N PHE A 56 7.55 -5.83 -24.11
CA PHE A 56 8.36 -6.74 -23.32
C PHE A 56 7.48 -7.83 -22.67
N GLU A 57 7.86 -9.09 -22.85
CA GLU A 57 7.21 -10.24 -22.24
C GLU A 57 7.35 -10.20 -20.70
N ASP A 58 8.55 -9.85 -20.23
CA ASP A 58 8.83 -9.62 -18.82
C ASP A 58 8.67 -8.14 -18.44
N LYS A 59 7.53 -7.82 -17.83
CA LYS A 59 7.19 -6.47 -17.39
C LYS A 59 8.07 -5.96 -16.23
N GLU A 60 8.63 -6.87 -15.45
CA GLU A 60 9.50 -6.52 -14.32
C GLU A 60 10.80 -5.87 -14.79
N ILE A 61 11.34 -6.23 -15.96
CA ILE A 61 12.51 -5.56 -16.54
C ILE A 61 12.23 -4.08 -16.79
N VAL A 62 11.07 -3.76 -17.35
CA VAL A 62 10.68 -2.37 -17.62
C VAL A 62 10.55 -1.58 -16.34
N VAL A 63 9.88 -2.16 -15.33
CA VAL A 63 9.65 -1.50 -14.04
C VAL A 63 10.94 -1.37 -13.23
N ASN A 64 11.83 -2.36 -13.27
CA ASN A 64 13.13 -2.28 -12.59
C ASN A 64 13.98 -1.13 -13.15
N LYS A 65 14.02 -0.99 -14.47
CA LYS A 65 14.69 0.16 -15.12
C LYS A 65 14.05 1.47 -14.66
N LEU A 66 12.74 1.55 -14.64
CA LEU A 66 12.01 2.75 -14.22
C LEU A 66 12.34 3.13 -12.77
N ILE A 67 12.38 2.16 -11.85
CA ILE A 67 12.77 2.38 -10.44
C ILE A 67 14.19 2.97 -10.38
N LEU A 68 15.15 2.35 -11.08
CA LEU A 68 16.53 2.80 -11.09
C LEU A 68 16.68 4.22 -11.66
N ASP A 69 16.01 4.50 -12.77
CA ASP A 69 16.11 5.79 -13.45
C ASP A 69 15.51 6.95 -12.62
N ILE A 70 14.43 6.68 -11.87
CA ILE A 70 13.73 7.71 -11.10
C ILE A 70 14.32 7.87 -9.69
N THR A 71 14.58 6.76 -9.00
CA THR A 71 14.92 6.80 -7.57
C THR A 71 16.38 6.48 -7.28
N GLY A 72 17.12 5.91 -8.24
CA GLY A 72 18.46 5.37 -8.03
C GLY A 72 18.51 4.13 -7.11
N MET A 73 17.37 3.63 -6.66
CA MET A 73 17.28 2.52 -5.71
C MET A 73 17.30 1.17 -6.42
N LYS A 74 17.92 0.19 -5.76
CA LYS A 74 17.83 -1.22 -6.14
C LYS A 74 16.84 -1.92 -5.25
N VAL A 75 15.95 -2.70 -5.83
CA VAL A 75 14.94 -3.51 -5.14
C VAL A 75 15.20 -5.00 -5.37
N ASN A 76 14.77 -5.83 -4.43
CA ASN A 76 14.82 -7.29 -4.60
C ASN A 76 13.63 -7.79 -5.47
N GLU A 77 13.64 -9.07 -5.85
CA GLU A 77 12.63 -9.68 -6.72
C GLU A 77 11.20 -9.55 -6.16
N SER A 78 11.01 -9.73 -4.86
CA SER A 78 9.69 -9.63 -4.21
C SER A 78 9.16 -8.18 -4.21
N GLU A 79 10.04 -7.22 -3.97
CA GLU A 79 9.76 -5.78 -4.03
C GLU A 79 9.41 -5.37 -5.46
N LEU A 80 10.22 -5.81 -6.42
CA LEU A 80 10.00 -5.55 -7.84
C LEU A 80 8.66 -6.09 -8.30
N SER A 81 8.33 -7.34 -7.97
CA SER A 81 7.04 -7.95 -8.31
C SER A 81 5.87 -7.16 -7.71
N THR A 82 6.02 -6.70 -6.47
CA THR A 82 4.99 -5.89 -5.79
C THR A 82 4.79 -4.54 -6.47
N ILE A 83 5.86 -3.80 -6.72
CA ILE A 83 5.80 -2.48 -7.38
C ILE A 83 5.27 -2.64 -8.81
N THR A 84 5.68 -3.69 -9.53
CA THR A 84 5.20 -3.98 -10.89
C THR A 84 3.68 -4.13 -10.94
N LYS A 85 3.09 -4.87 -10.00
CA LYS A 85 1.63 -4.99 -9.88
C LYS A 85 0.95 -3.63 -9.65
N TRP A 86 1.54 -2.78 -8.81
CA TRP A 86 0.99 -1.44 -8.54
C TRP A 86 1.09 -0.52 -9.76
N VAL A 87 2.21 -0.56 -10.49
CA VAL A 87 2.40 0.21 -11.74
C VAL A 87 1.41 -0.22 -12.81
N ILE A 88 1.21 -1.52 -13.00
CA ILE A 88 0.23 -2.05 -13.96
C ILE A 88 -1.19 -1.60 -13.55
N ALA A 89 -1.57 -1.76 -12.29
CA ALA A 89 -2.88 -1.33 -11.80
C ALA A 89 -3.10 0.18 -12.00
N PHE A 90 -2.08 1.02 -11.77
CA PHE A 90 -2.15 2.46 -12.05
C PHE A 90 -2.38 2.76 -13.54
N ILE A 91 -1.68 2.04 -14.42
CA ILE A 91 -1.81 2.22 -15.88
C ILE A 91 -3.19 1.80 -16.38
N GLU A 92 -3.71 0.67 -15.89
CA GLU A 92 -4.96 0.05 -16.31
C GLU A 92 -6.19 0.62 -15.57
N LYS A 93 -5.97 1.50 -14.62
CA LYS A 93 -7.02 2.07 -13.75
C LYS A 93 -8.20 2.62 -14.54
N LYS A 94 -9.39 2.18 -14.17
CA LYS A 94 -10.67 2.71 -14.68
C LYS A 94 -11.14 3.91 -13.85
N SER A 95 -11.99 4.73 -14.46
CA SER A 95 -12.53 5.93 -13.82
C SER A 95 -13.66 5.65 -12.82
N SER A 96 -14.28 4.48 -12.87
CA SER A 96 -15.43 4.12 -12.04
C SER A 96 -15.05 3.15 -10.92
N ARG A 97 -15.53 3.44 -9.70
CA ARG A 97 -15.37 2.54 -8.55
C ARG A 97 -16.33 1.36 -8.62
N ILE A 98 -15.83 0.18 -8.29
CA ILE A 98 -16.63 -1.02 -8.11
C ILE A 98 -17.28 -0.97 -6.71
N LYS A 99 -18.58 -1.21 -6.65
CA LYS A 99 -19.29 -1.33 -5.37
C LYS A 99 -19.12 -2.73 -4.79
N ILE A 100 -18.36 -2.83 -3.71
CA ILE A 100 -18.13 -4.11 -3.01
C ILE A 100 -19.43 -4.59 -2.36
N LYS A 101 -19.80 -5.85 -2.61
CA LYS A 101 -20.99 -6.49 -2.05
C LYS A 101 -20.76 -6.88 -0.58
N ASP A 102 -21.84 -6.95 0.19
CA ASP A 102 -21.74 -7.30 1.63
C ASP A 102 -21.13 -8.69 1.86
N LYS A 103 -21.35 -9.64 0.97
CA LYS A 103 -20.71 -10.97 1.03
C LYS A 103 -19.17 -10.87 1.00
N GLU A 104 -18.63 -9.96 0.22
CA GLU A 104 -17.17 -9.73 0.11
C GLU A 104 -16.63 -9.00 1.35
N LYS A 105 -17.40 -8.04 1.88
CA LYS A 105 -17.06 -7.36 3.14
C LYS A 105 -17.04 -8.34 4.32
N ILE A 106 -17.99 -9.28 4.37
CA ILE A 106 -18.02 -10.33 5.41
C ILE A 106 -16.76 -11.20 5.33
N LYS A 107 -16.37 -11.64 4.13
CA LYS A 107 -15.11 -12.38 3.95
C LYS A 107 -13.88 -11.61 4.44
N LEU A 108 -13.82 -10.30 4.18
CA LEU A 108 -12.73 -9.45 4.68
C LEU A 108 -12.75 -9.36 6.22
N LEU A 109 -13.93 -9.25 6.83
CA LEU A 109 -14.09 -9.26 8.29
C LEU A 109 -13.64 -10.60 8.90
N GLU A 110 -14.05 -11.72 8.33
CA GLU A 110 -13.62 -13.06 8.73
C GLU A 110 -12.09 -13.20 8.65
N ASN A 111 -11.48 -12.82 7.53
CA ASN A 111 -10.03 -12.86 7.36
C ASN A 111 -9.27 -11.95 8.35
N GLN A 112 -9.94 -10.95 8.91
CA GLN A 112 -9.39 -10.04 9.92
C GLN A 112 -9.81 -10.43 11.35
N ASN A 113 -10.47 -11.58 11.55
CA ASN A 113 -11.03 -12.00 12.84
C ASN A 113 -11.92 -10.93 13.47
N TYR A 114 -12.75 -10.26 12.66
CA TYR A 114 -13.63 -9.17 13.06
C TYR A 114 -12.91 -8.03 13.80
N LYS A 115 -11.66 -7.75 13.43
CA LYS A 115 -10.86 -6.67 14.02
C LYS A 115 -10.46 -5.64 12.97
N CYS A 116 -10.53 -4.38 13.34
CA CYS A 116 -10.02 -3.29 12.51
C CYS A 116 -8.55 -3.54 12.16
N LYS A 117 -8.20 -3.47 10.88
CA LYS A 117 -6.84 -3.76 10.41
C LYS A 117 -5.77 -2.88 11.07
N LEU A 118 -6.13 -1.63 11.44
CA LEU A 118 -5.22 -0.65 12.03
C LEU A 118 -5.23 -0.68 13.56
N CYS A 119 -6.35 -0.37 14.20
CA CYS A 119 -6.40 -0.23 15.66
C CYS A 119 -6.76 -1.50 16.43
N LYS A 120 -7.03 -2.62 15.73
CA LYS A 120 -7.37 -3.92 16.30
C LYS A 120 -8.65 -3.98 17.15
N ARG A 121 -9.42 -2.89 17.26
CA ARG A 121 -10.75 -2.90 17.89
C ARG A 121 -11.69 -3.84 17.15
N GLU A 122 -12.60 -4.47 17.86
CA GLU A 122 -13.67 -5.29 17.28
C GLU A 122 -14.55 -4.45 16.36
N ILE A 123 -14.87 -5.02 15.21
CA ILE A 123 -15.71 -4.41 14.18
C ILE A 123 -16.66 -5.45 13.59
N ASP A 124 -17.78 -4.95 13.11
CA ASP A 124 -18.79 -5.71 12.37
C ASP A 124 -19.16 -4.97 11.07
N LEU A 125 -20.13 -5.49 10.35
CA LEU A 125 -20.57 -4.88 9.08
C LEU A 125 -21.19 -3.49 9.26
N CYS A 126 -21.79 -3.20 10.43
CA CYS A 126 -22.52 -1.95 10.69
C CYS A 126 -21.58 -0.82 11.13
N ASN A 127 -20.50 -1.15 11.87
CA ASN A 127 -19.59 -0.18 12.45
C ASN A 127 -18.26 -0.04 11.71
N SER A 128 -18.10 -0.75 10.59
CA SER A 128 -16.90 -0.71 9.77
C SER A 128 -17.18 -0.22 8.34
N GLU A 129 -16.09 0.11 7.67
CA GLU A 129 -16.06 0.53 6.26
C GLU A 129 -14.96 -0.24 5.55
N TYR A 130 -15.20 -0.65 4.29
CA TYR A 130 -14.12 -1.18 3.47
C TYR A 130 -13.26 -0.03 2.93
N ASP A 131 -11.99 -0.29 2.82
CA ASP A 131 -11.01 0.69 2.39
C ASP A 131 -9.93 0.01 1.53
N HIS A 132 -9.31 0.77 0.64
CA HIS A 132 -8.19 0.32 -0.16
C HIS A 132 -6.88 0.42 0.65
N ILE A 133 -6.06 -0.62 0.62
CA ILE A 133 -4.73 -0.63 1.25
C ILE A 133 -3.85 0.42 0.59
N ILE A 134 -3.64 0.29 -0.72
CA ILE A 134 -3.08 1.34 -1.59
C ILE A 134 -4.25 2.17 -2.11
N SER A 135 -4.12 3.49 -2.05
CA SER A 135 -5.22 4.41 -2.36
C SER A 135 -5.87 4.13 -3.72
N TRP A 136 -7.20 4.10 -3.76
CA TRP A 136 -7.94 4.00 -5.00
C TRP A 136 -7.56 5.09 -6.02
N LYS A 137 -7.18 6.28 -5.55
CA LYS A 137 -6.71 7.35 -6.43
C LYS A 137 -5.50 6.93 -7.26
N LEU A 138 -4.68 6.04 -6.75
CA LEU A 138 -3.50 5.53 -7.43
C LEU A 138 -3.81 4.30 -8.28
N VAL A 139 -4.36 3.24 -7.71
CA VAL A 139 -4.45 1.93 -8.36
C VAL A 139 -5.86 1.51 -8.79
N GLY A 140 -6.89 2.29 -8.49
CA GLY A 140 -8.28 1.93 -8.82
C GLY A 140 -8.74 0.68 -8.06
N ASP A 141 -9.58 -0.11 -8.72
CA ASP A 141 -10.04 -1.42 -8.27
C ASP A 141 -9.32 -2.57 -9.03
N GLU A 142 -8.31 -2.23 -9.82
CA GLU A 142 -7.53 -3.14 -10.65
C GLU A 142 -6.45 -3.91 -9.86
N LEU A 143 -6.08 -3.41 -8.67
CA LEU A 143 -5.11 -4.10 -7.81
C LEU A 143 -5.81 -5.19 -6.98
N GLU A 144 -5.45 -6.45 -7.23
CA GLU A 144 -5.96 -7.59 -6.48
C GLU A 144 -5.57 -7.53 -5.00
N ASN A 145 -6.46 -8.05 -4.14
CA ASN A 145 -6.26 -8.11 -2.68
C ASN A 145 -5.97 -6.75 -2.01
N ASN A 146 -6.39 -5.65 -2.63
CA ASN A 146 -6.16 -4.29 -2.17
C ASN A 146 -7.22 -3.79 -1.17
N TYR A 147 -8.02 -4.67 -0.56
CA TYR A 147 -9.10 -4.27 0.33
C TYR A 147 -8.85 -4.67 1.78
N GLN A 148 -9.33 -3.84 2.68
CA GLN A 148 -9.32 -4.07 4.13
C GLN A 148 -10.57 -3.50 4.80
N MET A 149 -10.90 -4.03 5.99
CA MET A 149 -11.97 -3.51 6.82
C MET A 149 -11.38 -2.65 7.94
N LEU A 150 -11.88 -1.44 8.06
CA LEU A 150 -11.48 -0.46 9.07
C LEU A 150 -12.70 -0.01 9.89
N CYS A 151 -12.51 0.31 11.17
CA CYS A 151 -13.54 1.07 11.87
C CYS A 151 -13.67 2.47 11.26
N LYS A 152 -14.86 3.08 11.35
CA LYS A 152 -15.14 4.41 10.79
C LYS A 152 -14.12 5.48 11.19
N HIS A 153 -13.64 5.43 12.44
CA HIS A 153 -12.60 6.35 12.91
C HIS A 153 -11.27 6.18 12.14
N CYS A 154 -10.74 4.94 12.07
CA CYS A 154 -9.48 4.67 11.36
C CYS A 154 -9.59 4.98 9.88
N ASN A 155 -10.73 4.68 9.24
CA ASN A 155 -10.94 4.97 7.83
C ASN A 155 -10.87 6.50 7.54
N ARG A 156 -11.55 7.31 8.34
CA ARG A 156 -11.50 8.78 8.23
C ARG A 156 -10.09 9.34 8.48
N CYS A 157 -9.40 8.83 9.49
CA CYS A 157 -8.05 9.32 9.85
C CYS A 157 -6.98 8.87 8.85
N LYS A 158 -7.10 7.66 8.29
CA LYS A 158 -6.14 7.14 7.30
C LYS A 158 -6.14 8.01 6.05
N SER A 159 -7.33 8.42 5.56
CA SER A 159 -7.43 9.12 4.28
C SER A 159 -6.63 8.37 3.19
N SER A 160 -5.73 9.06 2.48
CA SER A 160 -4.83 8.45 1.50
C SER A 160 -3.40 8.22 2.04
N SER A 161 -3.13 8.59 3.30
CA SER A 161 -1.77 8.60 3.85
C SER A 161 -1.39 7.30 4.55
N ILE A 162 -0.28 6.70 4.13
CA ILE A 162 0.37 5.57 4.82
C ILE A 162 0.96 6.01 6.18
N LEU A 163 1.27 7.30 6.33
CA LEU A 163 1.82 7.86 7.57
C LEU A 163 0.90 7.60 8.77
N TYR A 164 -0.41 7.50 8.53
CA TYR A 164 -1.37 7.15 9.59
C TYR A 164 -1.10 5.75 10.20
N ARG A 165 -0.59 4.79 9.43
CA ARG A 165 -0.19 3.47 9.96
C ARG A 165 0.95 3.62 10.96
N PHE A 166 1.92 4.49 10.66
CA PHE A 166 3.01 4.84 11.56
C PHE A 166 2.48 5.42 12.87
N ILE A 167 1.61 6.42 12.77
CA ILE A 167 1.00 7.05 13.95
C ILE A 167 0.23 6.03 14.80
N MET A 168 -0.50 5.11 14.16
CA MET A 168 -1.28 4.09 14.87
C MET A 168 -0.41 3.03 15.53
N LEU A 169 0.76 2.73 14.99
CA LEU A 169 1.71 1.83 15.62
C LEU A 169 2.13 2.37 17.00
N PHE A 170 2.49 3.66 17.09
CA PHE A 170 2.89 4.29 18.36
C PHE A 170 1.72 4.59 19.31
N LYS A 171 0.48 4.66 18.82
CA LYS A 171 -0.71 4.84 19.67
C LYS A 171 -1.28 3.55 20.24
N LYS A 172 -0.85 2.40 19.71
CA LYS A 172 -1.30 1.07 20.16
C LYS A 172 -0.60 0.67 21.47
N TYR A 173 0.60 1.18 21.69
CA TYR A 173 1.47 0.93 22.83
C TYR A 173 1.63 2.18 23.67
#